data_7a45c59ec4ef295054e572aa87975218
#
_entry.id   7a45c59ec4ef295054e572aa87975218
#
_cell.length_a   1.000
_cell.length_b   1.000
_cell.length_c   1.000
_cell.angle_alpha   90.00
_cell.angle_beta   90.00
_cell.angle_gamma   90.00
#
_symmetry.space_group_name_H-M   'P 1'
#
loop_
_entity.id
_entity.type
_entity.pdbx_description
1 polymer ?
#
loop_
_entity_poly.entity_id
_entity_poly.type
_entity_poly.pdbx_seq_one_letter_code
_entity_poly.pdbx_strand_id
1 'polypeptide(L)'
;MTPGVVQVAWSMYLARLSSHPVRTKAVTAAAIQGASDVLAQRLSGCKRIDARRTALFALFGLAWAGPALHYWQSFLEARFRGRKQSLRLVLEKSLLDQTVYGPVANLAMMAFITLLVEGKRLGDLRDKVKKQFAAVQLNAYKVWPLASVANYSLVPPQLRVLFMNGVGLAWSTFLILSAQGKARGGKKKEP
;
A
#
# COMPACT_ATOMS: atom_id res chain seq x y z
N MET A 1 26.84 17.33 -21.42
CA MET A 1 25.36 17.45 -21.25
C MET A 1 25.09 17.58 -19.75
N THR A 2 24.55 18.70 -19.31
CA THR A 2 24.11 18.91 -17.92
C THR A 2 22.94 17.96 -17.64
N PRO A 3 22.97 17.17 -16.54
CA PRO A 3 21.88 16.28 -16.21
C PRO A 3 20.59 17.10 -15.99
N GLY A 4 19.49 16.63 -16.57
CA GLY A 4 18.19 17.29 -16.39
C GLY A 4 17.74 17.27 -14.94
N VAL A 5 16.89 18.23 -14.53
CA VAL A 5 16.40 18.36 -13.14
C VAL A 5 15.83 17.04 -12.61
N VAL A 6 15.14 16.27 -13.44
CA VAL A 6 14.59 14.95 -13.07
C VAL A 6 15.69 13.93 -12.75
N GLN A 7 16.79 13.91 -13.52
CA GLN A 7 17.92 13.02 -13.29
C GLN A 7 18.64 13.36 -11.96
N VAL A 8 18.80 14.66 -11.67
CA VAL A 8 19.40 15.12 -10.40
C VAL A 8 18.50 14.72 -9.23
N ALA A 9 17.18 14.99 -9.31
CA ALA A 9 16.24 14.62 -8.24
C ALA A 9 16.21 13.11 -8.00
N TRP A 10 16.25 12.30 -9.05
CA TRP A 10 16.30 10.86 -8.95
C TRP A 10 17.59 10.34 -8.32
N SER A 11 18.74 10.88 -8.72
CA SER A 11 20.04 10.51 -8.10
C SER A 11 20.11 10.88 -6.62
N MET A 12 19.58 12.06 -6.24
CA MET A 12 19.46 12.47 -4.85
C MET A 12 18.54 11.54 -4.05
N TYR A 13 17.39 11.14 -4.62
CA TYR A 13 16.50 10.16 -4.01
C TYR A 13 17.21 8.82 -3.76
N LEU A 14 17.91 8.28 -4.76
CA LEU A 14 18.66 7.03 -4.63
C LEU A 14 19.78 7.14 -3.58
N ALA A 15 20.50 8.25 -3.54
CA ALA A 15 21.52 8.52 -2.52
C ALA A 15 20.92 8.55 -1.10
N ARG A 16 19.75 9.18 -0.92
CA ARG A 16 19.01 9.18 0.36
C ARG A 16 18.48 7.80 0.71
N LEU A 17 18.04 7.04 -0.29
CA LEU A 17 17.51 5.69 -0.11
C LEU A 17 18.62 4.72 0.37
N SER A 18 19.87 4.90 -0.04
CA SER A 18 21.01 4.11 0.41
C SER A 18 21.53 4.54 1.79
N SER A 19 21.62 5.86 2.05
CA SER A 19 22.14 6.38 3.33
C SER A 19 21.15 6.27 4.49
N HIS A 20 19.86 6.47 4.25
CA HIS A 20 18.80 6.49 5.26
C HIS A 20 17.55 5.72 4.79
N PRO A 21 17.65 4.40 4.57
CA PRO A 21 16.61 3.62 3.88
C PRO A 21 15.24 3.67 4.55
N VAL A 22 15.18 3.51 5.88
CA VAL A 22 13.90 3.51 6.61
C VAL A 22 13.21 4.86 6.51
N ARG A 23 13.95 5.94 6.77
CA ARG A 23 13.40 7.32 6.73
C ARG A 23 12.90 7.67 5.34
N THR A 24 13.71 7.40 4.31
CA THR A 24 13.34 7.71 2.92
C THR A 24 12.09 6.93 2.50
N LYS A 25 12.05 5.63 2.78
CA LYS A 25 10.87 4.79 2.48
C LYS A 25 9.63 5.22 3.26
N ALA A 26 9.78 5.61 4.53
CA ALA A 26 8.68 6.11 5.36
C ALA A 26 8.09 7.42 4.83
N VAL A 27 8.95 8.39 4.48
CA VAL A 27 8.52 9.68 3.89
C VAL A 27 7.87 9.45 2.52
N THR A 28 8.43 8.57 1.69
CA THR A 28 7.84 8.21 0.39
C THR A 28 6.46 7.57 0.57
N ALA A 29 6.32 6.64 1.53
CA ALA A 29 5.03 6.02 1.84
C ALA A 29 4.01 7.05 2.35
N ALA A 30 4.45 8.00 3.19
CA ALA A 30 3.60 9.10 3.67
C ALA A 30 3.07 9.96 2.51
N ALA A 31 3.93 10.37 1.59
CA ALA A 31 3.55 11.15 0.43
C ALA A 31 2.56 10.40 -0.47
N ILE A 32 2.82 9.12 -0.75
CA ILE A 32 1.94 8.28 -1.58
C ILE A 32 0.60 8.04 -0.89
N GLN A 33 0.57 7.73 0.41
CA GLN A 33 -0.68 7.51 1.15
C GLN A 33 -1.53 8.78 1.24
N GLY A 34 -0.91 9.94 1.50
CA GLY A 34 -1.59 11.23 1.49
C GLY A 34 -2.16 11.58 0.11
N ALA A 35 -1.36 11.41 -0.94
CA ALA A 35 -1.81 11.63 -2.32
C ALA A 35 -2.94 10.66 -2.71
N SER A 36 -2.85 9.39 -2.30
CA SER A 36 -3.90 8.38 -2.52
C SER A 36 -5.21 8.79 -1.87
N ASP A 37 -5.17 9.31 -0.65
CA ASP A 37 -6.37 9.76 0.05
C ASP A 37 -6.99 11.00 -0.61
N VAL A 38 -6.18 12.00 -1.00
CA VAL A 38 -6.65 13.15 -1.76
C VAL A 38 -7.33 12.73 -3.07
N LEU A 39 -6.69 11.82 -3.82
CA LEU A 39 -7.25 11.27 -5.05
C LEU A 39 -8.57 10.53 -4.77
N ALA A 40 -8.61 9.70 -3.72
CA ALA A 40 -9.80 8.99 -3.29
C ALA A 40 -10.97 9.95 -2.98
N GLN A 41 -10.72 11.03 -2.24
CA GLN A 41 -11.72 12.03 -1.91
C GLN A 41 -12.23 12.75 -3.17
N ARG A 42 -11.34 13.14 -4.09
CA ARG A 42 -11.72 13.78 -5.37
C ARG A 42 -12.56 12.85 -6.24
N LEU A 43 -12.12 11.64 -6.44
CA LEU A 43 -12.86 10.64 -7.22
C LEU A 43 -14.21 10.28 -6.60
N SER A 44 -14.34 10.36 -5.27
CA SER A 44 -15.60 10.16 -4.57
C SER A 44 -16.55 11.38 -4.64
N GLY A 45 -16.17 12.45 -5.33
CA GLY A 45 -17.00 13.63 -5.53
C GLY A 45 -16.99 14.63 -4.36
N CYS A 46 -16.02 14.51 -3.44
CA CYS A 46 -15.88 15.46 -2.35
C CYS A 46 -15.50 16.84 -2.89
N LYS A 47 -16.34 17.86 -2.65
CA LYS A 47 -16.06 19.25 -3.05
C LYS A 47 -14.89 19.86 -2.25
N ARG A 48 -14.80 19.52 -0.96
CA ARG A 48 -13.72 19.96 -0.06
C ARG A 48 -12.94 18.74 0.41
N ILE A 49 -11.61 18.84 0.42
CA ILE A 49 -10.73 17.81 0.94
C ILE A 49 -10.75 17.85 2.46
N ASP A 50 -10.97 16.70 3.09
CA ASP A 50 -10.78 16.52 4.52
C ASP A 50 -9.27 16.40 4.82
N ALA A 51 -8.68 17.53 5.19
CA ALA A 51 -7.25 17.62 5.48
C ALA A 51 -6.83 16.74 6.69
N ARG A 52 -7.73 16.60 7.70
CA ARG A 52 -7.47 15.73 8.85
C ARG A 52 -7.33 14.28 8.41
N ARG A 53 -8.23 13.80 7.59
CA ARG A 53 -8.19 12.44 7.05
C ARG A 53 -6.92 12.22 6.23
N THR A 54 -6.59 13.15 5.34
CA THR A 54 -5.36 13.08 4.52
C THR A 54 -4.10 13.07 5.39
N ALA A 55 -4.03 13.90 6.43
CA ALA A 55 -2.92 13.91 7.37
C ALA A 55 -2.79 12.59 8.13
N LEU A 56 -3.90 11.96 8.55
CA LEU A 56 -3.89 10.65 9.18
C LEU A 56 -3.35 9.58 8.23
N PHE A 57 -3.75 9.55 6.95
CA PHE A 57 -3.21 8.62 5.97
C PHE A 57 -1.71 8.84 5.72
N ALA A 58 -1.25 10.08 5.65
CA ALA A 58 0.17 10.39 5.56
C ALA A 58 0.95 9.90 6.80
N LEU A 59 0.41 10.11 8.01
CA LEU A 59 0.99 9.60 9.25
C LEU A 59 1.01 8.07 9.29
N PHE A 60 -0.03 7.40 8.81
CA PHE A 60 -0.03 5.94 8.70
C PHE A 60 1.06 5.45 7.74
N GLY A 61 1.25 6.13 6.61
CA GLY A 61 2.36 5.88 5.69
C GLY A 61 3.72 6.01 6.35
N LEU A 62 3.91 7.10 7.11
CA LEU A 62 5.16 7.43 7.78
C LEU A 62 5.49 6.46 8.92
N ALA A 63 4.52 6.22 9.80
CA ALA A 63 4.74 5.50 11.06
C ALA A 63 4.61 3.98 10.92
N TRP A 64 3.78 3.51 9.98
CA TRP A 64 3.48 2.09 9.84
C TRP A 64 3.82 1.54 8.44
N ALA A 65 3.14 1.98 7.38
CA ALA A 65 3.21 1.28 6.10
C ALA A 65 4.63 1.24 5.50
N GLY A 66 5.35 2.36 5.52
CA GLY A 66 6.74 2.44 5.05
C GLY A 66 7.70 1.59 5.87
N PRO A 67 7.79 1.79 7.20
CA PRO A 67 8.66 1.01 8.07
C PRO A 67 8.31 -0.48 8.09
N ALA A 68 7.03 -0.85 8.26
CA ALA A 68 6.61 -2.24 8.32
C ALA A 68 6.98 -3.01 7.04
N LEU A 69 6.70 -2.44 5.88
CA LEU A 69 7.07 -3.05 4.61
C LEU A 69 8.59 -3.12 4.42
N HIS A 70 9.34 -2.08 4.87
CA HIS A 70 10.80 -2.12 4.81
C HIS A 70 11.38 -3.27 5.64
N TYR A 71 10.98 -3.39 6.91
CA TYR A 71 11.49 -4.44 7.79
C TYR A 71 11.05 -5.83 7.32
N TRP A 72 9.82 -5.97 6.83
CA TRP A 72 9.34 -7.21 6.24
C TRP A 72 10.20 -7.66 5.05
N GLN A 73 10.46 -6.76 4.11
CA GLN A 73 11.30 -7.09 2.95
C GLN A 73 12.75 -7.36 3.33
N SER A 74 13.30 -6.62 4.30
CA SER A 74 14.63 -6.87 4.84
C SER A 74 14.72 -8.23 5.52
N PHE A 75 13.69 -8.64 6.26
CA PHE A 75 13.58 -9.98 6.84
C PHE A 75 13.58 -11.05 5.76
N LEU A 76 12.79 -10.91 4.69
CA LEU A 76 12.78 -11.86 3.58
C LEU A 76 14.14 -11.95 2.87
N GLU A 77 14.79 -10.81 2.62
CA GLU A 77 16.14 -10.82 2.04
C GLU A 77 17.16 -11.53 2.94
N ALA A 78 17.11 -11.30 4.25
CA ALA A 78 17.97 -12.00 5.22
C ALA A 78 17.66 -13.51 5.29
N ARG A 79 16.37 -13.88 5.34
CA ARG A 79 15.92 -15.29 5.44
C ARG A 79 16.32 -16.13 4.23
N PHE A 80 16.37 -15.51 3.07
CA PHE A 80 16.67 -16.18 1.80
C PHE A 80 18.08 -15.82 1.26
N ARG A 81 18.93 -15.24 2.10
CA ARG A 81 20.30 -14.88 1.72
C ARG A 81 21.09 -16.07 1.16
N GLY A 82 21.86 -15.84 0.09
CA GLY A 82 22.69 -16.87 -0.55
C GLY A 82 21.95 -17.81 -1.50
N ARG A 83 20.61 -17.76 -1.56
CA ARG A 83 19.85 -18.53 -2.54
C ARG A 83 19.87 -17.85 -3.90
N LYS A 84 20.15 -18.62 -4.96
CA LYS A 84 20.09 -18.10 -6.34
C LYS A 84 18.69 -17.66 -6.69
N GLN A 85 18.56 -16.54 -7.42
CA GLN A 85 17.31 -16.05 -7.93
C GLN A 85 16.66 -17.13 -8.83
N SER A 86 15.45 -17.51 -8.52
CA SER A 86 14.68 -18.55 -9.24
C SER A 86 13.19 -18.31 -9.05
N LEU A 87 12.38 -18.83 -9.95
CA LEU A 87 10.91 -18.77 -9.83
C LEU A 87 10.44 -19.35 -8.49
N ARG A 88 11.02 -20.47 -8.06
CA ARG A 88 10.70 -21.07 -6.75
C ARG A 88 10.94 -20.09 -5.61
N LEU A 89 12.06 -19.38 -5.59
CA LEU A 89 12.37 -18.39 -4.55
C LEU A 89 11.38 -17.23 -4.56
N VAL A 90 11.00 -16.75 -5.74
CA VAL A 90 9.99 -15.69 -5.91
C VAL A 90 8.64 -16.14 -5.35
N LEU A 91 8.20 -17.35 -5.68
CA LEU A 91 6.94 -17.91 -5.20
C LEU A 91 6.94 -18.13 -3.68
N GLU A 92 8.05 -18.62 -3.10
CA GLU A 92 8.19 -18.75 -1.64
C GLU A 92 8.07 -17.41 -0.92
N LYS A 93 8.73 -16.34 -1.43
CA LYS A 93 8.61 -14.98 -0.88
C LYS A 93 7.19 -14.44 -1.05
N SER A 94 6.59 -14.63 -2.22
CA SER A 94 5.21 -14.20 -2.49
C SER A 94 4.20 -14.94 -1.59
N LEU A 95 4.39 -16.22 -1.34
CA LEU A 95 3.54 -17.00 -0.43
C LEU A 95 3.60 -16.42 1.00
N LEU A 96 4.79 -16.11 1.50
CA LEU A 96 4.95 -15.48 2.80
C LEU A 96 4.30 -14.09 2.86
N ASP A 97 4.39 -13.30 1.78
CA ASP A 97 3.66 -12.04 1.69
C ASP A 97 2.16 -12.24 1.88
N GLN A 98 1.58 -13.23 1.19
CA GLN A 98 0.13 -13.45 1.21
C GLN A 98 -0.37 -14.10 2.51
N THR A 99 0.44 -14.96 3.13
CA THR A 99 0.02 -15.71 4.32
C THR A 99 0.37 -15.04 5.63
N VAL A 100 1.41 -14.18 5.65
CA VAL A 100 1.88 -13.51 6.88
C VAL A 100 1.70 -12.00 6.79
N TYR A 101 2.37 -11.35 5.84
CA TYR A 101 2.38 -9.88 5.78
C TYR A 101 1.00 -9.31 5.39
N GLY A 102 0.36 -9.86 4.38
CA GLY A 102 -0.93 -9.39 3.87
C GLY A 102 -2.04 -9.35 4.93
N PRO A 103 -2.28 -10.45 5.67
CA PRO A 103 -3.23 -10.45 6.79
C PRO A 103 -2.93 -9.40 7.86
N VAL A 104 -1.67 -9.26 8.26
CA VAL A 104 -1.24 -8.25 9.25
C VAL A 104 -1.45 -6.84 8.71
N ALA A 105 -1.07 -6.56 7.47
CA ALA A 105 -1.25 -5.26 6.84
C ALA A 105 -2.75 -4.90 6.69
N ASN A 106 -3.59 -5.85 6.30
CA ASN A 106 -5.04 -5.65 6.20
C ASN A 106 -5.67 -5.38 7.57
N LEU A 107 -5.28 -6.12 8.62
CA LEU A 107 -5.74 -5.85 9.99
C LEU A 107 -5.30 -4.48 10.48
N ALA A 108 -4.04 -4.10 10.25
CA ALA A 108 -3.52 -2.79 10.62
C ALA A 108 -4.29 -1.66 9.91
N MET A 109 -4.58 -1.81 8.61
CA MET A 109 -5.38 -0.84 7.85
C MET A 109 -6.82 -0.77 8.36
N MET A 110 -7.46 -1.90 8.67
CA MET A 110 -8.82 -1.92 9.24
C MET A 110 -8.84 -1.23 10.61
N ALA A 111 -7.85 -1.49 11.46
CA ALA A 111 -7.72 -0.84 12.77
C ALA A 111 -7.51 0.67 12.61
N PHE A 112 -6.57 1.08 11.74
CA PHE A 112 -6.30 2.49 11.45
C PHE A 112 -7.56 3.23 11.00
N ILE A 113 -8.28 2.70 10.01
CA ILE A 113 -9.49 3.34 9.50
C ILE A 113 -10.55 3.42 10.59
N THR A 114 -10.81 2.33 11.29
CA THR A 114 -11.90 2.27 12.26
C THR A 114 -11.65 3.14 13.49
N LEU A 115 -10.43 3.07 14.05
CA LEU A 115 -10.12 3.74 15.32
C LEU A 115 -9.71 5.21 15.11
N LEU A 116 -8.87 5.51 14.10
CA LEU A 116 -8.27 6.83 13.94
C LEU A 116 -9.02 7.70 12.93
N VAL A 117 -9.47 7.14 11.81
CA VAL A 117 -10.19 7.91 10.78
C VAL A 117 -11.65 8.06 11.15
N GLU A 118 -12.34 6.94 11.46
CA GLU A 118 -13.77 6.92 11.81
C GLU A 118 -14.02 7.29 13.28
N GLY A 119 -13.00 7.27 14.16
CA GLY A 119 -13.12 7.58 15.58
C GLY A 119 -13.96 6.58 16.38
N LYS A 120 -14.08 5.34 15.89
CA LYS A 120 -14.87 4.28 16.52
C LYS A 120 -14.10 3.55 17.61
N ARG A 121 -14.80 2.69 18.38
CA ARG A 121 -14.26 1.95 19.52
C ARG A 121 -13.69 0.59 19.09
N LEU A 122 -12.90 -0.04 19.98
CA LEU A 122 -12.35 -1.38 19.75
C LEU A 122 -13.44 -2.46 19.51
N GLY A 123 -14.61 -2.31 20.14
CA GLY A 123 -15.76 -3.19 19.88
C GLY A 123 -16.19 -3.16 18.41
N ASP A 124 -16.29 -1.97 17.82
CA ASP A 124 -16.66 -1.79 16.42
C ASP A 124 -15.60 -2.39 15.48
N LEU A 125 -14.32 -2.24 15.85
CA LEU A 125 -13.22 -2.88 15.10
C LEU A 125 -13.35 -4.40 15.12
N ARG A 126 -13.61 -4.99 16.29
CA ARG A 126 -13.78 -6.45 16.44
C ARG A 126 -14.92 -6.96 15.55
N ASP A 127 -16.05 -6.27 15.56
CA ASP A 127 -17.21 -6.64 14.75
C ASP A 127 -16.94 -6.46 13.25
N LYS A 128 -16.26 -5.38 12.87
CA LYS A 128 -15.85 -5.13 11.48
C LYS A 128 -14.88 -6.22 10.98
N VAL A 129 -13.90 -6.61 11.80
CA VAL A 129 -12.96 -7.68 11.46
C VAL A 129 -13.70 -9.00 11.29
N LYS A 130 -14.56 -9.40 12.24
CA LYS A 130 -15.33 -10.65 12.15
C LYS A 130 -16.19 -10.71 10.88
N LYS A 131 -16.81 -9.59 10.49
CA LYS A 131 -17.75 -9.53 9.35
C LYS A 131 -17.06 -9.37 7.99
N GLN A 132 -15.93 -8.66 7.93
CA GLN A 132 -15.38 -8.19 6.66
C GLN A 132 -13.97 -8.70 6.36
N PHE A 133 -13.19 -9.17 7.34
CA PHE A 133 -11.79 -9.51 7.12
C PHE A 133 -11.59 -10.58 6.05
N ALA A 134 -12.38 -11.65 6.07
CA ALA A 134 -12.30 -12.70 5.07
C ALA A 134 -12.54 -12.16 3.64
N ALA A 135 -13.55 -11.31 3.47
CA ALA A 135 -13.84 -10.69 2.17
C ALA A 135 -12.73 -9.74 1.71
N VAL A 136 -12.16 -8.96 2.64
CA VAL A 136 -11.01 -8.08 2.37
C VAL A 136 -9.81 -8.91 1.91
N GLN A 137 -9.50 -9.99 2.62
CA GLN A 137 -8.37 -10.88 2.31
C GLN A 137 -8.56 -11.59 0.96
N LEU A 138 -9.75 -12.12 0.67
CA LEU A 138 -10.06 -12.73 -0.62
C LEU A 138 -9.95 -11.75 -1.80
N ASN A 139 -10.36 -10.50 -1.59
CA ASN A 139 -10.19 -9.47 -2.62
C ASN A 139 -8.72 -9.09 -2.80
N ALA A 140 -7.94 -9.03 -1.73
CA ALA A 140 -6.50 -8.79 -1.80
C ALA A 140 -5.79 -9.88 -2.63
N TYR A 141 -6.17 -11.13 -2.50
CA TYR A 141 -5.58 -12.25 -3.26
C TYR A 141 -5.78 -12.17 -4.79
N LYS A 142 -6.67 -11.31 -5.27
CA LYS A 142 -6.87 -11.10 -6.73
C LYS A 142 -5.76 -10.27 -7.37
N VAL A 143 -5.06 -9.44 -6.59
CA VAL A 143 -4.07 -8.47 -7.10
C VAL A 143 -2.69 -8.67 -6.48
N TRP A 144 -2.62 -8.79 -5.16
CA TRP A 144 -1.36 -8.78 -4.43
C TRP A 144 -0.39 -9.93 -4.75
N PRO A 145 -0.83 -11.17 -5.07
CA PRO A 145 0.09 -12.22 -5.51
C PRO A 145 0.85 -11.84 -6.78
N LEU A 146 0.17 -11.28 -7.78
CA LEU A 146 0.81 -10.82 -9.01
C LEU A 146 1.76 -9.65 -8.74
N ALA A 147 1.35 -8.71 -7.90
CA ALA A 147 2.20 -7.60 -7.48
C ALA A 147 3.46 -8.09 -6.75
N SER A 148 3.34 -9.07 -5.84
CA SER A 148 4.48 -9.68 -5.15
C SER A 148 5.42 -10.40 -6.10
N VAL A 149 4.90 -11.19 -7.02
CA VAL A 149 5.73 -11.86 -8.04
C VAL A 149 6.48 -10.84 -8.89
N ALA A 150 5.83 -9.80 -9.38
CA ALA A 150 6.47 -8.73 -10.13
C ALA A 150 7.53 -8.00 -9.29
N ASN A 151 7.21 -7.71 -8.03
CA ASN A 151 8.11 -7.05 -7.08
C ASN A 151 9.41 -7.83 -6.86
N TYR A 152 9.32 -9.15 -6.64
CA TYR A 152 10.50 -9.98 -6.39
C TYR A 152 11.26 -10.40 -7.65
N SER A 153 10.59 -10.40 -8.81
CA SER A 153 11.22 -10.78 -10.08
C SER A 153 11.90 -9.62 -10.78
N LEU A 154 11.28 -8.44 -10.77
CA LEU A 154 11.64 -7.33 -11.65
C LEU A 154 12.20 -6.12 -10.90
N VAL A 155 11.83 -5.96 -9.60
CA VAL A 155 12.15 -4.73 -8.87
C VAL A 155 13.40 -4.90 -7.99
N PRO A 156 14.41 -4.02 -8.13
CA PRO A 156 15.57 -4.01 -7.24
C PRO A 156 15.16 -3.84 -5.76
N PRO A 157 15.83 -4.52 -4.81
CA PRO A 157 15.43 -4.54 -3.39
C PRO A 157 15.18 -3.15 -2.77
N GLN A 158 15.99 -2.16 -3.14
CA GLN A 158 15.86 -0.80 -2.62
C GLN A 158 14.56 -0.10 -3.05
N LEU A 159 14.01 -0.43 -4.22
CA LEU A 159 12.82 0.21 -4.81
C LEU A 159 11.52 -0.55 -4.54
N ARG A 160 11.57 -1.74 -3.93
CA ARG A 160 10.39 -2.58 -3.71
C ARG A 160 9.29 -1.91 -2.89
N VAL A 161 9.66 -1.13 -1.87
CA VAL A 161 8.67 -0.38 -1.08
C VAL A 161 7.98 0.67 -1.92
N LEU A 162 8.72 1.39 -2.78
CA LEU A 162 8.15 2.37 -3.70
C LEU A 162 7.18 1.70 -4.68
N PHE A 163 7.58 0.58 -5.29
CA PHE A 163 6.74 -0.18 -6.21
C PHE A 163 5.44 -0.65 -5.55
N MET A 164 5.52 -1.27 -4.37
CA MET A 164 4.33 -1.77 -3.66
C MET A 164 3.38 -0.65 -3.23
N ASN A 165 3.89 0.52 -2.84
CA ASN A 165 3.06 1.70 -2.57
C ASN A 165 2.37 2.21 -3.85
N GLY A 166 3.07 2.21 -4.99
CA GLY A 166 2.49 2.55 -6.30
C GLY A 166 1.35 1.60 -6.71
N VAL A 167 1.54 0.29 -6.53
CA VAL A 167 0.48 -0.71 -6.73
C VAL A 167 -0.70 -0.46 -5.80
N GLY A 168 -0.44 -0.12 -4.53
CA GLY A 168 -1.48 0.23 -3.57
C GLY A 168 -2.30 1.45 -3.98
N LEU A 169 -1.66 2.48 -4.52
CA LEU A 169 -2.33 3.66 -5.08
C LEU A 169 -3.24 3.28 -6.26
N ALA A 170 -2.72 2.52 -7.22
CA ALA A 170 -3.48 2.07 -8.38
C ALA A 170 -4.68 1.20 -7.97
N TRP A 171 -4.47 0.29 -7.03
CA TRP A 171 -5.52 -0.57 -6.48
C TRP A 171 -6.63 0.22 -5.79
N SER A 172 -6.27 1.17 -4.93
CA SER A 172 -7.24 2.04 -4.25
C SER A 172 -8.07 2.85 -5.24
N THR A 173 -7.42 3.41 -6.27
CA THR A 173 -8.08 4.15 -7.35
C THR A 173 -9.07 3.27 -8.10
N PHE A 174 -8.66 2.05 -8.48
CA PHE A 174 -9.52 1.07 -9.14
C PHE A 174 -10.76 0.72 -8.32
N LEU A 175 -10.60 0.47 -7.01
CA LEU A 175 -11.72 0.15 -6.12
C LEU A 175 -12.74 1.28 -6.06
N ILE A 176 -12.29 2.54 -5.97
CA ILE A 176 -13.17 3.70 -5.92
C ILE A 176 -13.95 3.85 -7.22
N LEU A 177 -13.28 3.77 -8.36
CA LEU A 177 -13.92 3.88 -9.68
C LEU A 177 -14.93 2.75 -9.89
N SER A 178 -14.60 1.52 -9.48
CA SER A 178 -15.49 0.36 -9.58
C SER A 178 -16.74 0.52 -8.73
N ALA A 179 -16.62 1.07 -7.52
CA ALA A 179 -17.75 1.36 -6.64
C ALA A 179 -18.71 2.41 -7.25
N GLN A 180 -18.15 3.47 -7.85
CA GLN A 180 -18.94 4.52 -8.52
C GLN A 180 -19.65 4.01 -9.77
N GLY A 181 -19.00 3.15 -10.56
CA GLY A 181 -19.61 2.53 -11.73
C GLY A 181 -20.86 1.71 -11.38
N LYS A 182 -20.79 0.94 -10.29
CA LYS A 182 -21.94 0.17 -9.77
C LYS A 182 -23.08 1.08 -9.28
N ALA A 183 -22.77 2.17 -8.59
CA ALA A 183 -23.77 3.12 -8.11
C ALA A 183 -24.50 3.84 -9.25
N ARG A 184 -23.80 4.17 -10.34
CA ARG A 184 -24.40 4.78 -11.54
C ARG A 184 -25.23 3.78 -12.36
N GLY A 185 -24.78 2.52 -12.46
CA GLY A 185 -25.52 1.45 -13.16
C GLY A 185 -26.80 1.03 -12.45
N GLY A 186 -26.84 1.07 -11.11
CA GLY A 186 -28.04 0.79 -10.32
C GLY A 186 -29.14 1.82 -10.50
N LYS A 187 -28.79 3.11 -10.59
CA LYS A 187 -29.77 4.20 -10.82
C LYS A 187 -30.41 4.21 -12.23
N LYS A 188 -29.84 3.49 -13.18
CA LYS A 188 -30.37 3.38 -14.56
C LYS A 188 -31.34 2.23 -14.76
N LYS A 189 -31.58 1.39 -13.72
CA LYS A 189 -32.42 0.19 -13.78
C LYS A 189 -33.74 0.31 -12.99
N GLU A 190 -34.02 1.47 -12.40
CA GLU A 190 -35.37 1.75 -11.87
C GLU A 190 -36.21 2.36 -13.00
N PRO A 191 -37.32 1.71 -13.38
CA PRO A 191 -38.25 2.19 -14.42
C PRO A 191 -39.04 3.44 -13.98
#